data_8289faa3dc7e3fe98d9ea05f97581cf9
#
_entry.id   8289faa3dc7e3fe98d9ea05f97581cf9
#
_cell.length_a   1.000
_cell.length_b   1.000
_cell.length_c   1.000
_cell.angle_alpha   90.00
_cell.angle_beta   90.00
_cell.angle_gamma   90.00
#
_symmetry.space_group_name_H-M   'P 1'
#
loop_
_entity.id
_entity.type
_entity.pdbx_description
1 polymer ?
#
loop_
_entity_poly.entity_id
_entity_poly.type
_entity_poly.pdbx_seq_one_letter_code
_entity_poly.pdbx_strand_id
1 'polypeptide(L)'
;MTFGLLLASGAALADDMPTIKLLMKEGRLHPEMLEVPAMTRFRLEVRNEGPGAAEFESLELKKELVLAPGVTRNLVFFPMKPGTYKFFDDFHPETGQGRIVAK
;
A
#
# COMPACT_ATOMS: atom_id res chain seq x y z
N MET A 1 40.17 -15.06 -16.02
CA MET A 1 39.72 -14.81 -14.69
C MET A 1 38.62 -13.83 -14.70
N THR A 2 37.42 -14.27 -14.59
CA THR A 2 36.31 -13.39 -14.69
C THR A 2 35.33 -13.74 -13.62
N PHE A 3 35.39 -13.02 -12.56
CA PHE A 3 34.56 -13.31 -11.41
C PHE A 3 33.53 -12.27 -11.13
N GLY A 4 33.58 -11.15 -11.81
CA GLY A 4 32.69 -10.05 -11.48
C GLY A 4 31.23 -10.33 -11.73
N LEU A 5 30.95 -11.34 -12.55
CA LEU A 5 29.58 -11.64 -12.93
C LEU A 5 28.70 -12.05 -11.78
N LEU A 6 29.26 -12.68 -10.78
CA LEU A 6 28.48 -13.21 -9.70
C LEU A 6 27.84 -12.16 -8.82
N LEU A 7 28.38 -10.96 -8.85
CA LEU A 7 27.91 -9.93 -7.95
C LEU A 7 26.63 -9.28 -8.41
N ALA A 8 26.35 -9.34 -9.68
CA ALA A 8 25.20 -8.63 -10.21
C ALA A 8 23.88 -9.28 -9.89
N SER A 9 23.85 -10.59 -9.72
CA SER A 9 22.58 -11.28 -9.57
C SER A 9 21.96 -11.09 -8.19
N GLY A 10 22.75 -10.79 -7.17
CA GLY A 10 22.19 -10.63 -5.84
C GLY A 10 21.34 -9.38 -5.69
N ALA A 11 21.67 -8.33 -6.42
CA ALA A 11 20.95 -7.08 -6.27
C ALA A 11 19.53 -7.13 -6.85
N ALA A 12 19.33 -7.97 -7.86
CA ALA A 12 18.02 -8.04 -8.52
C ALA A 12 16.93 -8.65 -7.63
N LEU A 13 17.32 -9.46 -6.66
CA LEU A 13 16.35 -10.13 -5.82
C LEU A 13 15.82 -9.25 -4.69
N ALA A 14 16.51 -8.15 -4.40
CA ALA A 14 16.16 -7.33 -3.27
C ALA A 14 14.85 -6.57 -3.46
N ASP A 15 14.40 -6.41 -4.70
CA ASP A 15 13.26 -5.57 -5.03
C ASP A 15 12.07 -6.33 -5.57
N ASP A 16 11.94 -7.58 -5.16
CA ASP A 16 10.94 -8.47 -5.72
C ASP A 16 9.60 -8.40 -5.02
N MET A 17 9.33 -7.32 -4.36
CA MET A 17 8.10 -7.14 -3.62
C MET A 17 7.04 -6.51 -4.52
N PRO A 18 5.85 -7.12 -4.64
CA PRO A 18 4.79 -6.51 -5.42
C PRO A 18 4.43 -5.13 -4.86
N THR A 19 4.13 -4.21 -5.76
CA THR A 19 3.66 -2.88 -5.40
C THR A 19 2.21 -2.72 -5.82
N ILE A 20 1.37 -2.39 -4.88
CA ILE A 20 -0.06 -2.15 -5.09
C ILE A 20 -0.27 -0.64 -4.92
N LYS A 21 -1.06 -0.04 -5.80
CA LYS A 21 -1.24 1.42 -5.78
C LYS A 21 -2.63 1.80 -5.29
N LEU A 22 -2.67 2.83 -4.46
CA LEU A 22 -3.90 3.41 -3.94
C LEU A 22 -3.85 4.92 -4.13
N LEU A 23 -4.90 5.47 -4.72
CA LEU A 23 -5.04 6.91 -4.88
C LEU A 23 -6.11 7.41 -3.91
N MET A 24 -5.79 8.43 -3.14
CA MET A 24 -6.73 9.12 -2.29
C MET A 24 -7.00 10.49 -2.89
N LYS A 25 -8.27 10.79 -3.16
CA LYS A 25 -8.63 12.04 -3.82
C LYS A 25 -10.03 12.47 -3.42
N GLU A 26 -10.14 13.71 -2.98
CA GLU A 26 -11.43 14.31 -2.64
C GLU A 26 -12.22 13.49 -1.63
N GLY A 27 -11.52 12.91 -0.66
CA GLY A 27 -12.16 12.11 0.38
C GLY A 27 -12.59 10.72 -0.07
N ARG A 28 -12.11 10.26 -1.23
CA ARG A 28 -12.46 8.95 -1.77
C ARG A 28 -11.21 8.15 -2.05
N LEU A 29 -11.39 6.84 -2.16
CA LEU A 29 -10.31 5.88 -2.38
C LEU A 29 -10.46 5.24 -3.77
N HIS A 30 -9.35 5.18 -4.51
CA HIS A 30 -9.36 4.64 -5.86
C HIS A 30 -8.19 3.66 -6.01
N PRO A 31 -8.47 2.37 -6.14
CA PRO A 31 -9.77 1.72 -6.05
C PRO A 31 -10.19 1.52 -4.61
N GLU A 32 -11.47 1.22 -4.38
CA GLU A 32 -11.96 0.92 -3.04
C GLU A 32 -11.60 -0.48 -2.61
N MET A 33 -11.35 -1.37 -3.56
CA MET A 33 -10.94 -2.73 -3.26
C MET A 33 -9.59 -3.00 -3.86
N LEU A 34 -8.65 -3.39 -3.00
CA LEU A 34 -7.29 -3.75 -3.40
C LEU A 34 -7.13 -5.26 -3.26
N GLU A 35 -6.73 -5.91 -4.35
CA GLU A 35 -6.44 -7.33 -4.30
C GLU A 35 -4.94 -7.53 -4.14
N VAL A 36 -4.55 -8.30 -3.15
CA VAL A 36 -3.14 -8.54 -2.86
C VAL A 36 -2.88 -10.04 -2.74
N PRO A 37 -1.65 -10.50 -3.02
CA PRO A 37 -1.33 -11.91 -2.82
C PRO A 37 -1.28 -12.23 -1.34
N ALA A 38 -2.02 -13.27 -0.92
CA ALA A 38 -1.99 -13.73 0.46
C ALA A 38 -0.61 -14.31 0.79
N MET A 39 -0.25 -14.24 2.06
CA MET A 39 0.99 -14.83 2.58
C MET A 39 2.25 -14.28 1.91
N THR A 40 2.17 -13.06 1.35
CA THR A 40 3.26 -12.44 0.61
C THR A 40 3.44 -11.01 1.09
N ARG A 41 4.67 -10.61 1.35
CA ARG A 41 4.97 -9.20 1.63
C ARG A 41 4.66 -8.38 0.40
N PHE A 42 4.10 -7.19 0.61
CA PHE A 42 3.86 -6.27 -0.48
C PHE A 42 4.02 -4.83 -0.02
N ARG A 43 4.20 -3.95 -0.98
CA ARG A 43 4.29 -2.52 -0.77
C ARG A 43 2.99 -1.88 -1.24
N LEU A 44 2.41 -1.05 -0.39
CA LEU A 44 1.29 -0.22 -0.78
C LEU A 44 1.81 1.18 -1.03
N GLU A 45 1.70 1.64 -2.27
CA GLU A 45 2.06 3.00 -2.62
C GLU A 45 0.80 3.85 -2.56
N VAL A 46 0.77 4.79 -1.63
CA VAL A 46 -0.40 5.64 -1.38
C VAL A 46 -0.07 7.04 -1.85
N ARG A 47 -0.92 7.60 -2.72
CA ARG A 47 -0.78 8.97 -3.18
C ARG A 47 -2.03 9.76 -2.82
N ASN A 48 -1.83 10.93 -2.23
CA ASN A 48 -2.92 11.87 -1.98
C ASN A 48 -2.92 12.96 -3.03
N GLU A 49 -3.96 13.02 -3.84
CA GLU A 49 -4.11 14.08 -4.85
C GLU A 49 -4.90 15.28 -4.35
N GLY A 50 -5.24 15.29 -3.09
CA GLY A 50 -5.87 16.44 -2.48
C GLY A 50 -7.34 16.57 -2.78
N PRO A 51 -7.89 17.78 -2.57
CA PRO A 51 -7.18 19.02 -2.23
C PRO A 51 -6.71 19.11 -0.79
N GLY A 52 -7.28 18.35 0.13
CA GLY A 52 -6.86 18.38 1.52
C GLY A 52 -5.99 17.22 1.92
N ALA A 53 -5.62 17.16 3.18
CA ALA A 53 -4.88 16.06 3.74
C ALA A 53 -5.74 14.80 3.78
N ALA A 54 -5.10 13.63 3.79
CA ALA A 54 -5.78 12.35 3.90
C ALA A 54 -5.05 11.50 4.92
N GLU A 55 -5.76 10.56 5.52
CA GLU A 55 -5.13 9.63 6.45
C GLU A 55 -5.59 8.22 6.14
N PHE A 56 -4.64 7.41 5.64
CA PHE A 56 -4.88 5.98 5.47
C PHE A 56 -4.83 5.32 6.84
N GLU A 57 -5.87 4.58 7.18
CA GLU A 57 -5.91 3.87 8.46
C GLU A 57 -6.56 2.51 8.31
N SER A 58 -5.92 1.50 8.91
CA SER A 58 -6.52 0.19 9.10
C SER A 58 -6.32 -0.24 10.53
N LEU A 59 -7.43 -0.35 11.26
CA LEU A 59 -7.37 -0.76 12.66
C LEU A 59 -6.95 -2.22 12.77
N GLU A 60 -7.48 -3.07 11.88
CA GLU A 60 -7.16 -4.49 11.88
C GLU A 60 -5.68 -4.75 11.62
N LEU A 61 -5.09 -3.99 10.71
CA LEU A 61 -3.70 -4.19 10.31
C LEU A 61 -2.74 -3.30 11.08
N LYS A 62 -3.27 -2.42 11.94
CA LYS A 62 -2.48 -1.49 12.74
C LYS A 62 -1.57 -0.64 11.87
N LYS A 63 -2.13 -0.10 10.82
CA LYS A 63 -1.43 0.80 9.90
C LYS A 63 -2.08 2.17 9.91
N GLU A 64 -1.25 3.21 9.89
CA GLU A 64 -1.71 4.57 9.91
C GLU A 64 -0.72 5.44 9.17
N LEU A 65 -1.19 6.32 8.29
CA LEU A 65 -0.31 7.15 7.47
C LEU A 65 -1.05 8.41 7.05
N VAL A 66 -0.53 9.56 7.49
CA VAL A 66 -1.07 10.86 7.09
C VAL A 66 -0.30 11.37 5.88
N LEU A 67 -1.02 11.85 4.87
CA LEU A 67 -0.43 12.38 3.66
C LEU A 67 -0.95 13.79 3.39
N ALA A 68 -0.04 14.73 3.22
CA ALA A 68 -0.38 16.06 2.71
C ALA A 68 -0.77 15.97 1.24
N PRO A 69 -1.48 16.96 0.71
CA PRO A 69 -1.82 16.97 -0.72
C PRO A 69 -0.57 16.87 -1.60
N GLY A 70 -0.63 16.05 -2.63
CA GLY A 70 0.45 15.85 -3.59
C GLY A 70 1.54 14.89 -3.14
N VAL A 71 1.42 14.31 -1.96
CA VAL A 71 2.46 13.44 -1.41
C VAL A 71 2.15 11.98 -1.75
N THR A 72 3.20 11.24 -2.07
CA THR A 72 3.17 9.79 -2.27
C THR A 72 4.07 9.15 -1.23
N ARG A 73 3.57 8.14 -0.55
CA ARG A 73 4.33 7.41 0.47
C ARG A 73 4.04 5.92 0.37
N ASN A 74 4.95 5.13 0.91
CA ASN A 74 4.85 3.68 0.85
C ASN A 74 4.68 3.08 2.23
N LEU A 75 3.84 2.06 2.30
CA LEU A 75 3.71 1.19 3.47
C LEU A 75 4.08 -0.22 3.06
N VAL A 76 4.85 -0.90 3.90
CA VAL A 76 5.16 -2.31 3.69
C VAL A 76 4.27 -3.14 4.59
N PHE A 77 3.61 -4.12 4.00
CA PHE A 77 2.75 -5.05 4.73
C PHE A 77 3.43 -6.40 4.80
N PHE A 78 3.42 -6.99 5.98
CA PHE A 78 3.90 -8.35 6.14
C PHE A 78 2.88 -9.34 5.59
N PRO A 79 3.28 -10.61 5.37
CA PRO A 79 2.36 -11.61 4.85
C PRO A 79 1.06 -11.66 5.65
N MET A 80 -0.06 -11.63 4.93
CA MET A 80 -1.39 -11.66 5.53
C MET A 80 -2.10 -12.93 5.13
N LYS A 81 -2.88 -13.48 6.06
CA LYS A 81 -3.71 -14.63 5.76
C LYS A 81 -4.79 -14.25 4.76
N PRO A 82 -5.29 -15.21 3.97
CA PRO A 82 -6.41 -14.94 3.08
C PRO A 82 -7.57 -14.35 3.87
N GLY A 83 -8.20 -13.32 3.32
CA GLY A 83 -9.30 -12.65 3.99
C GLY A 83 -9.49 -11.25 3.49
N THR A 84 -10.44 -10.56 4.11
CA THR A 84 -10.78 -9.18 3.79
C THR A 84 -10.47 -8.30 4.98
N TYR A 85 -9.76 -7.21 4.72
CA TYR A 85 -9.27 -6.30 5.76
C TYR A 85 -9.70 -4.89 5.41
N LYS A 86 -10.33 -4.21 6.35
CA LYS A 86 -10.87 -2.86 6.10
C LYS A 86 -9.81 -1.80 6.27
N PHE A 87 -9.91 -0.75 5.47
CA PHE A 87 -9.16 0.48 5.67
C PHE A 87 -10.04 1.67 5.28
N PHE A 88 -9.63 2.86 5.69
CA PHE A 88 -10.43 4.04 5.42
C PHE A 88 -9.54 5.29 5.51
N ASP A 89 -10.09 6.40 5.00
CA ASP A 89 -9.48 7.72 5.17
C ASP A 89 -10.10 8.32 6.43
N ASP A 90 -9.32 8.44 7.50
CA ASP A 90 -9.84 8.90 8.77
C ASP A 90 -10.24 10.35 8.76
N PHE A 91 -9.79 11.13 7.80
CA PHE A 91 -10.24 12.50 7.63
C PHE A 91 -11.54 12.59 6.82
N HIS A 92 -11.94 11.51 6.18
CA HIS A 92 -13.15 11.44 5.38
C HIS A 92 -13.82 10.08 5.58
N PRO A 93 -14.24 9.77 6.82
CA PRO A 93 -14.66 8.39 7.13
C PRO A 93 -15.94 7.97 6.42
N GLU A 94 -16.78 8.92 6.01
CA GLU A 94 -18.05 8.57 5.36
C GLU A 94 -17.89 8.17 3.90
N THR A 95 -16.92 8.78 3.21
CA THR A 95 -16.72 8.53 1.78
C THR A 95 -15.48 7.71 1.48
N GLY A 96 -14.50 7.75 2.36
CA GLY A 96 -13.23 7.08 2.16
C GLY A 96 -13.19 5.72 2.84
N GLN A 97 -13.93 4.76 2.29
CA GLN A 97 -13.99 3.39 2.82
C GLN A 97 -13.45 2.42 1.78
N GLY A 98 -12.60 1.51 2.20
CA GLY A 98 -12.03 0.52 1.31
C GLY A 98 -11.73 -0.81 1.99
N ARG A 99 -11.26 -1.76 1.21
CA ARG A 99 -10.87 -3.05 1.73
C ARG A 99 -9.73 -3.66 0.92
N ILE A 100 -8.91 -4.41 1.61
CA ILE A 100 -7.88 -5.23 1.00
C ILE A 100 -8.39 -6.67 1.02
N VAL A 101 -8.34 -7.32 -0.14
CA VAL A 101 -8.69 -8.74 -0.26
C VAL A 101 -7.41 -9.50 -0.54
N ALA A 102 -7.00 -10.32 0.41
CA ALA A 102 -5.82 -11.17 0.28
C ALA A 102 -6.27 -12.57 -0.16
N LYS A 103 -5.75 -13.02 -1.29
CA LYS A 103 -6.10 -14.36 -1.78
C LYS A 103 -5.03 -14.98 -2.67
#